data_3163ac83c73eadaa62fb2a6fad5ef125
#
_entry.id   3163ac83c73eadaa62fb2a6fad5ef125
#
_cell.length_a   1.000
_cell.length_b   1.000
_cell.length_c   1.000
_cell.angle_alpha   90.00
_cell.angle_beta   90.00
_cell.angle_gamma   90.00
#
_symmetry.space_group_name_H-M   'P 1'
#
loop_
_entity.id
_entity.type
_entity.pdbx_description
1 polymer ?
#
loop_
_entity_poly.entity_id
_entity_poly.type
_entity_poly.pdbx_seq_one_letter_code
_entity_poly.pdbx_strand_id
1 'polypeptide(L)'
;MDDVRSALAQPDPLALLLIASTILAMFDRHEGAFGGSRPVGPSQPELMESFFGVEILETSALLAVIAALQDDDLLRVRIRRELTRRSHPLPDWLTHLMSADAYRTAELVHVLRDGDNVLVGVRLHGGHQLTAVVYIDHNMGTVVKDAFVLDQPIASVLTRFEEIAADDPDTTIDDLPAADARARVTQAITLGAIIVPPFETDTWPACRPLVEWILRSLPTGGQGYATPEWDEPRLQRIADGFLASTFGKGFRDRENADLVDLVLRFGSEHGLADPLRWSPTAVEIFLGDWVPRRVIAPAGQLAKMPGVLRAFIRFAHRERGLRPALTTQTIAAVDEHEAQYQRTIRSTQPGGPAEMLTALSALAGGLVPGDSWELRIIADLATTVGGDLALNSLTADPLPDEPFDQSGIAPDILPAVLEILAVSDEAAVTLFDVEFRTATRRLLAVVALGNPEIFRRGSRADWTAAALGWIVAKANRLFNQDQGNGMQVKDYMTHFGLKGSPSQRAVAMLRAGGFPPETGWVNLGAPVFLTSGRRAAIIAQRDRLTQRLADG
;
A
#
# COMPACT_ATOMS: atom_id res chain seq x y z
N MET A 1 -4.99 18.68 23.21
CA MET A 1 -5.03 18.27 24.63
C MET A 1 -6.40 17.75 25.05
N ASP A 2 -7.48 18.22 24.43
CA ASP A 2 -8.82 17.73 24.76
C ASP A 2 -9.01 16.25 24.41
N ASP A 3 -8.41 15.78 23.31
CA ASP A 3 -8.42 14.36 22.94
C ASP A 3 -7.70 13.49 23.99
N VAL A 4 -6.57 13.98 24.52
CA VAL A 4 -5.83 13.28 25.59
C VAL A 4 -6.65 13.21 26.87
N ARG A 5 -7.33 14.30 27.22
CA ARG A 5 -8.25 14.34 28.38
C ARG A 5 -9.41 13.37 28.20
N SER A 6 -9.98 13.34 26.99
CA SER A 6 -11.05 12.41 26.64
C SER A 6 -10.58 10.96 26.71
N ALA A 7 -9.36 10.66 26.23
CA ALA A 7 -8.76 9.34 26.29
C ALA A 7 -8.47 8.90 27.73
N LEU A 8 -7.98 9.80 28.58
CA LEU A 8 -7.76 9.52 30.00
C LEU A 8 -9.06 9.27 30.81
N ALA A 9 -10.18 9.80 30.33
CA ALA A 9 -11.49 9.57 30.95
C ALA A 9 -12.12 8.23 30.53
N GLN A 10 -11.58 7.56 29.50
CA GLN A 10 -12.05 6.25 29.05
C GLN A 10 -11.44 5.13 29.91
N PRO A 11 -12.18 4.03 30.10
CA PRO A 11 -11.65 2.90 30.87
C PRO A 11 -10.57 2.12 30.11
N ASP A 12 -10.53 2.22 28.76
CA ASP A 12 -9.57 1.47 27.94
C ASP A 12 -8.29 2.28 27.67
N PRO A 13 -7.12 1.62 27.69
CA PRO A 13 -5.83 2.25 27.43
C PRO A 13 -5.59 2.66 25.98
N LEU A 14 -6.29 2.04 25.02
CA LEU A 14 -5.93 2.07 23.59
C LEU A 14 -6.00 3.48 23.01
N ALA A 15 -7.00 4.27 23.40
CA ALA A 15 -7.17 5.62 22.86
C ALA A 15 -5.93 6.50 23.15
N LEU A 16 -5.41 6.47 24.38
CA LEU A 16 -4.22 7.22 24.79
C LEU A 16 -2.95 6.68 24.10
N LEU A 17 -2.81 5.36 24.00
CA LEU A 17 -1.68 4.71 23.34
C LEU A 17 -1.62 5.09 21.86
N LEU A 18 -2.76 5.11 21.15
CA LEU A 18 -2.85 5.49 19.74
C LEU A 18 -2.54 6.99 19.53
N ILE A 19 -3.01 7.88 20.42
CA ILE A 19 -2.66 9.30 20.34
C ILE A 19 -1.14 9.48 20.43
N ALA A 20 -0.50 8.86 21.42
CA ALA A 20 0.95 8.96 21.57
C ALA A 20 1.71 8.30 20.40
N SER A 21 1.23 7.16 19.92
CA SER A 21 1.78 6.47 18.75
C SER A 21 1.70 7.35 17.50
N THR A 22 0.56 7.98 17.24
CA THR A 22 0.37 8.92 16.12
C THR A 22 1.32 10.12 16.23
N ILE A 23 1.48 10.68 17.43
CA ILE A 23 2.42 11.78 17.65
C ILE A 23 3.85 11.34 17.33
N LEU A 24 4.27 10.16 17.76
CA LEU A 24 5.61 9.63 17.46
C LEU A 24 5.78 9.35 15.97
N ALA A 25 4.79 8.77 15.33
CA ALA A 25 4.81 8.49 13.89
C ALA A 25 5.00 9.76 13.03
N MET A 26 4.57 10.93 13.51
CA MET A 26 4.81 12.20 12.81
C MET A 26 6.31 12.56 12.73
N PHE A 27 7.13 12.04 13.62
CA PHE A 27 8.58 12.28 13.66
C PHE A 27 9.38 11.09 13.15
N ASP A 28 8.77 9.92 13.07
CA ASP A 28 9.38 8.68 12.57
C ASP A 28 9.42 8.66 11.04
N ARG A 29 9.46 9.85 10.47
CA ARG A 29 9.68 10.00 9.04
C ARG A 29 11.02 9.37 8.76
N HIS A 30 10.99 8.31 8.02
CA HIS A 30 12.11 7.95 7.21
C HIS A 30 12.48 9.27 6.49
N GLU A 31 13.56 9.92 6.93
CA GLU A 31 14.26 10.85 6.07
C GLU A 31 14.59 10.00 4.86
N GLY A 32 13.61 9.91 3.97
CA GLY A 32 13.80 9.23 2.72
C GLY A 32 15.08 9.85 2.19
N ALA A 33 16.01 9.06 1.71
CA ALA A 33 17.28 9.49 1.12
C ALA A 33 17.13 10.62 0.09
N PHE A 34 15.99 11.21 -0.04
CA PHE A 34 15.47 12.08 -1.07
C PHE A 34 14.98 13.43 -0.57
N GLY A 35 15.66 14.03 0.42
CA GLY A 35 15.63 15.48 0.67
C GLY A 35 14.23 16.13 0.51
N GLY A 36 13.20 15.57 1.12
CA GLY A 36 11.92 16.25 1.26
C GLY A 36 12.11 17.52 2.09
N SER A 37 11.48 18.61 1.71
CA SER A 37 11.50 19.87 2.45
C SER A 37 11.19 19.58 3.93
N ARG A 38 12.00 20.14 4.83
CA ARG A 38 11.77 20.03 6.28
C ARG A 38 10.32 20.38 6.58
N PRO A 39 9.59 19.55 7.34
CA PRO A 39 8.22 19.88 7.69
C PRO A 39 8.16 21.23 8.40
N VAL A 40 7.15 22.02 8.03
CA VAL A 40 6.82 23.26 8.77
C VAL A 40 6.12 22.80 10.06
N GLY A 41 6.91 22.54 11.11
CA GLY A 41 6.42 22.12 12.41
C GLY A 41 7.56 21.93 13.39
N PRO A 42 7.29 21.82 14.69
CA PRO A 42 8.32 21.59 15.69
C PRO A 42 9.01 20.24 15.41
N SER A 43 10.30 20.18 15.63
CA SER A 43 11.04 18.93 15.68
C SER A 43 10.63 18.09 16.89
N GLN A 44 10.91 16.78 16.87
CA GLN A 44 10.61 15.92 18.02
C GLN A 44 11.22 16.47 19.33
N PRO A 45 12.49 16.91 19.39
CA PRO A 45 13.03 17.56 20.60
C PRO A 45 12.23 18.79 21.04
N GLU A 46 11.83 19.66 20.11
CA GLU A 46 11.05 20.87 20.44
C GLU A 46 9.67 20.53 20.99
N LEU A 47 9.01 19.51 20.43
CA LEU A 47 7.74 19.03 20.96
C LEU A 47 7.91 18.43 22.38
N MET A 48 8.96 17.65 22.59
CA MET A 48 9.28 17.11 23.91
C MET A 48 9.53 18.23 24.92
N GLU A 49 10.28 19.29 24.55
CA GLU A 49 10.47 20.46 25.44
C GLU A 49 9.14 21.16 25.76
N SER A 50 8.22 21.25 24.79
CA SER A 50 6.89 21.81 25.06
C SER A 50 6.10 20.98 26.06
N PHE A 51 6.19 19.65 26.01
CA PHE A 51 5.55 18.77 26.99
C PHE A 51 6.22 18.86 28.37
N PHE A 52 7.54 19.07 28.42
CA PHE A 52 8.25 19.33 29.67
C PHE A 52 7.87 20.70 30.27
N GLY A 53 7.62 21.71 29.44
CA GLY A 53 7.25 23.05 29.86
C GLY A 53 5.82 23.22 30.37
N VAL A 54 4.93 22.26 30.10
CA VAL A 54 3.50 22.33 30.50
C VAL A 54 3.20 21.24 31.53
N GLU A 55 2.98 21.63 32.78
CA GLU A 55 2.77 20.71 33.90
C GLU A 55 1.27 20.48 34.16
N ILE A 56 0.66 19.64 33.33
CA ILE A 56 -0.73 19.18 33.50
C ILE A 56 -0.80 17.65 33.40
N LEU A 57 -1.92 17.07 33.83
CA LEU A 57 -2.12 15.62 33.83
C LEU A 57 -1.94 15.02 32.41
N GLU A 58 -2.48 15.68 31.40
CA GLU A 58 -2.46 15.23 30.01
C GLU A 58 -1.04 15.12 29.44
N THR A 59 -0.19 16.12 29.68
CA THR A 59 1.22 16.07 29.24
C THR A 59 2.02 15.04 30.03
N SER A 60 1.72 14.83 31.29
CA SER A 60 2.35 13.78 32.10
C SER A 60 1.97 12.39 31.61
N ALA A 61 0.72 12.18 31.23
CA ALA A 61 0.26 10.93 30.65
C ALA A 61 0.90 10.66 29.29
N LEU A 62 0.96 11.66 28.39
CA LEU A 62 1.65 11.52 27.12
C LEU A 62 3.13 11.20 27.31
N LEU A 63 3.83 11.91 28.19
CA LEU A 63 5.23 11.62 28.50
C LEU A 63 5.43 10.18 28.98
N ALA A 64 4.54 9.67 29.84
CA ALA A 64 4.61 8.30 30.32
C ALA A 64 4.47 7.26 29.18
N VAL A 65 3.52 7.47 28.26
CA VAL A 65 3.35 6.60 27.08
C VAL A 65 4.55 6.72 26.15
N ILE A 66 4.99 7.93 25.83
CA ILE A 66 6.14 8.16 24.94
C ILE A 66 7.39 7.46 25.50
N ALA A 67 7.63 7.51 26.81
CA ALA A 67 8.74 6.80 27.44
C ALA A 67 8.69 5.28 27.24
N ALA A 68 7.50 4.71 27.13
CA ALA A 68 7.32 3.28 26.85
C ALA A 68 7.48 2.97 25.35
N LEU A 69 6.88 3.79 24.48
CA LEU A 69 6.86 3.52 23.04
C LEU A 69 8.21 3.78 22.36
N GLN A 70 9.04 4.69 22.88
CA GLN A 70 10.36 4.97 22.30
C GLN A 70 11.46 4.09 22.89
N ASP A 71 12.45 3.75 22.03
CA ASP A 71 13.66 3.01 22.42
C ASP A 71 14.84 3.96 22.64
N ASP A 72 14.63 4.99 23.47
CA ASP A 72 15.63 5.97 23.88
C ASP A 72 15.78 5.99 25.40
N ASP A 73 16.84 5.37 25.90
CA ASP A 73 17.11 5.29 27.32
C ASP A 73 17.36 6.64 27.99
N LEU A 74 17.97 7.59 27.28
CA LEU A 74 18.25 8.92 27.83
C LEU A 74 16.96 9.71 27.99
N LEU A 75 16.12 9.70 26.97
CA LEU A 75 14.79 10.32 27.02
C LEU A 75 13.93 9.66 28.09
N ARG A 76 13.94 8.33 28.18
CA ARG A 76 13.21 7.56 29.20
C ARG A 76 13.62 7.95 30.62
N VAL A 77 14.93 8.10 30.90
CA VAL A 77 15.43 8.55 32.22
C VAL A 77 15.00 9.98 32.50
N ARG A 78 15.09 10.87 31.51
CA ARG A 78 14.66 12.27 31.64
C ARG A 78 13.16 12.35 31.97
N ILE A 79 12.32 11.65 31.22
CA ILE A 79 10.86 11.61 31.46
C ILE A 79 10.56 11.07 32.85
N ARG A 80 11.20 9.99 33.29
CA ARG A 80 10.97 9.41 34.62
C ARG A 80 11.26 10.41 35.73
N ARG A 81 12.36 11.17 35.65
CA ARG A 81 12.70 12.23 36.60
C ARG A 81 11.62 13.31 36.63
N GLU A 82 11.16 13.71 35.48
CA GLU A 82 10.13 14.73 35.36
C GLU A 82 8.78 14.27 35.95
N LEU A 83 8.34 13.07 35.63
CA LEU A 83 7.09 12.51 36.17
C LEU A 83 7.13 12.38 37.69
N THR A 84 8.30 12.02 38.26
CA THR A 84 8.49 11.98 39.72
C THR A 84 8.34 13.39 40.34
N ARG A 85 8.85 14.42 39.65
CA ARG A 85 8.74 15.81 40.09
C ARG A 85 7.29 16.32 40.09
N ARG A 86 6.52 15.98 39.04
CA ARG A 86 5.13 16.44 38.82
C ARG A 86 4.13 15.81 39.76
N SER A 87 4.35 14.56 40.15
CA SER A 87 3.49 13.82 41.11
C SER A 87 2.00 13.76 40.70
N HIS A 88 1.66 13.81 39.41
CA HIS A 88 0.29 13.67 38.95
C HIS A 88 -0.22 12.24 39.15
N PRO A 89 -1.49 12.05 39.55
CA PRO A 89 -2.09 10.71 39.70
C PRO A 89 -2.36 10.12 38.30
N LEU A 90 -1.43 9.34 37.78
CA LEU A 90 -1.60 8.60 36.52
C LEU A 90 -2.37 7.29 36.77
N PRO A 91 -3.14 6.80 35.79
CA PRO A 91 -3.78 5.49 35.84
C PRO A 91 -2.77 4.38 36.12
N ASP A 92 -3.19 3.36 36.85
CA ASP A 92 -2.31 2.28 37.31
C ASP A 92 -1.72 1.49 36.13
N TRP A 93 -2.51 1.20 35.11
CA TRP A 93 -2.02 0.56 33.88
C TRP A 93 -0.90 1.37 33.20
N LEU A 94 -0.96 2.70 33.29
CA LEU A 94 0.01 3.59 32.64
C LEU A 94 1.33 3.65 33.43
N THR A 95 1.27 3.64 34.77
CA THR A 95 2.46 3.61 35.62
C THR A 95 3.23 2.29 35.47
N HIS A 96 2.55 1.21 35.08
CA HIS A 96 3.10 -0.13 34.88
C HIS A 96 3.21 -0.52 33.42
N LEU A 97 3.13 0.43 32.48
CA LEU A 97 3.12 0.14 31.03
C LEU A 97 4.37 -0.62 30.55
N MET A 98 5.51 -0.37 31.18
CA MET A 98 6.76 -1.09 30.90
C MET A 98 6.76 -2.57 31.32
N SER A 99 5.79 -3.02 32.11
CA SER A 99 5.61 -4.41 32.52
C SER A 99 4.55 -5.15 31.71
N ALA A 100 4.19 -4.61 30.55
CA ALA A 100 3.30 -5.29 29.61
C ALA A 100 3.88 -6.64 29.19
N ASP A 101 3.01 -7.66 29.13
CA ASP A 101 3.38 -9.05 28.85
C ASP A 101 2.66 -9.57 27.62
N ALA A 102 3.42 -9.98 26.60
CA ALA A 102 2.88 -10.67 25.44
C ALA A 102 2.65 -12.14 25.79
N TYR A 103 1.39 -12.55 25.79
CA TYR A 103 0.99 -13.86 26.32
C TYR A 103 0.62 -14.89 25.27
N ARG A 104 0.32 -14.49 24.03
CA ARG A 104 -0.01 -15.38 22.92
C ARG A 104 0.29 -14.70 21.60
N THR A 105 0.74 -15.48 20.62
CA THR A 105 0.95 -15.09 19.24
C THR A 105 0.34 -16.11 18.30
N ALA A 106 -0.22 -15.66 17.20
CA ALA A 106 -0.85 -16.51 16.18
C ALA A 106 -0.59 -15.96 14.79
N GLU A 107 -0.75 -16.79 13.78
CA GLU A 107 -0.72 -16.38 12.38
C GLU A 107 -1.97 -16.87 11.64
N LEU A 108 -2.45 -16.07 10.71
CA LEU A 108 -3.46 -16.45 9.73
C LEU A 108 -2.80 -16.43 8.37
N VAL A 109 -2.85 -17.57 7.69
CA VAL A 109 -2.12 -17.83 6.45
C VAL A 109 -3.05 -18.46 5.42
N HIS A 110 -3.11 -17.88 4.23
CA HIS A 110 -3.76 -18.52 3.09
C HIS A 110 -2.74 -19.32 2.27
N VAL A 111 -3.14 -20.48 1.73
CA VAL A 111 -2.23 -21.41 1.02
C VAL A 111 -1.53 -20.78 -0.19
N LEU A 112 -2.11 -19.77 -0.82
CA LEU A 112 -1.50 -19.01 -1.92
C LEU A 112 -0.44 -17.99 -1.43
N ARG A 113 -0.35 -17.72 -0.13
CA ARG A 113 0.70 -16.88 0.48
C ARG A 113 0.86 -15.50 -0.16
N ASP A 114 -0.24 -14.83 -0.49
CA ASP A 114 -0.19 -13.44 -0.94
C ASP A 114 0.15 -12.47 0.19
N GLY A 115 -0.26 -12.82 1.40
CA GLY A 115 0.06 -12.12 2.63
C GLY A 115 -0.34 -12.95 3.85
N ASP A 116 0.26 -12.60 4.99
CA ASP A 116 -0.01 -13.25 6.28
C ASP A 116 -0.47 -12.20 7.29
N ASN A 117 -1.38 -12.56 8.20
CA ASN A 117 -1.66 -11.76 9.38
C ASN A 117 -0.92 -12.37 10.58
N VAL A 118 -0.11 -11.55 11.24
CA VAL A 118 0.51 -11.91 12.53
C VAL A 118 -0.24 -11.20 13.65
N LEU A 119 -0.72 -11.98 14.63
CA LEU A 119 -1.46 -11.48 15.77
C LEU A 119 -0.62 -11.60 17.04
N VAL A 120 -0.63 -10.55 17.86
CA VAL A 120 0.09 -10.53 19.15
C VAL A 120 -0.85 -10.04 20.23
N GLY A 121 -1.18 -10.91 21.19
CA GLY A 121 -1.95 -10.59 22.38
C GLY A 121 -1.06 -10.10 23.51
N VAL A 122 -1.35 -8.92 24.06
CA VAL A 122 -0.61 -8.28 25.14
C VAL A 122 -1.52 -8.01 26.34
N ARG A 123 -1.03 -8.27 27.54
CA ARG A 123 -1.69 -7.96 28.80
C ARG A 123 -1.01 -6.79 29.46
N LEU A 124 -1.80 -5.78 29.82
CA LEU A 124 -1.36 -4.65 30.61
C LEU A 124 -1.72 -4.86 32.09
N HIS A 125 -1.09 -4.09 32.95
CA HIS A 125 -1.47 -4.05 34.36
C HIS A 125 -2.94 -3.61 34.52
N GLY A 126 -3.63 -4.13 35.52
CA GLY A 126 -5.07 -3.88 35.71
C GLY A 126 -5.98 -4.80 34.88
N GLY A 127 -5.41 -5.77 34.14
CA GLY A 127 -6.18 -6.79 33.38
C GLY A 127 -6.63 -6.39 31.99
N HIS A 128 -6.26 -5.20 31.50
CA HIS A 128 -6.50 -4.79 30.12
C HIS A 128 -5.74 -5.69 29.15
N GLN A 129 -6.36 -6.00 28.02
CA GLN A 129 -5.76 -6.83 27.00
C GLN A 129 -5.88 -6.17 25.64
N LEU A 130 -4.77 -6.10 24.94
CA LEU A 130 -4.69 -5.55 23.59
C LEU A 130 -4.30 -6.66 22.61
N THR A 131 -4.76 -6.56 21.38
CA THR A 131 -4.32 -7.42 20.28
C THR A 131 -3.84 -6.57 19.12
N ALA A 132 -2.56 -6.68 18.79
CA ALA A 132 -2.03 -6.16 17.53
C ALA A 132 -2.30 -7.16 16.41
N VAL A 133 -2.78 -6.68 15.26
CA VAL A 133 -2.93 -7.43 14.02
C VAL A 133 -2.08 -6.74 12.97
N VAL A 134 -1.11 -7.47 12.40
CA VAL A 134 -0.16 -6.94 11.43
C VAL A 134 -0.29 -7.74 10.14
N TYR A 135 -0.73 -7.08 9.08
CA TYR A 135 -0.81 -7.67 7.74
C TYR A 135 0.49 -7.45 6.98
N ILE A 136 1.13 -8.54 6.60
CA ILE A 136 2.38 -8.57 5.83
C ILE A 136 2.05 -9.00 4.41
N ASP A 137 2.29 -8.14 3.42
CA ASP A 137 2.06 -8.40 2.00
C ASP A 137 3.35 -8.94 1.35
N HIS A 138 3.29 -10.19 0.89
CA HIS A 138 4.44 -10.83 0.26
C HIS A 138 4.64 -10.38 -1.19
N ASN A 139 3.58 -10.04 -1.90
CA ASN A 139 3.66 -9.60 -3.29
C ASN A 139 4.30 -8.20 -3.42
N MET A 140 4.29 -7.42 -2.33
CA MET A 140 4.94 -6.11 -2.26
C MET A 140 6.36 -6.16 -1.66
N GLY A 141 6.96 -7.34 -1.54
CA GLY A 141 8.33 -7.53 -1.03
C GLY A 141 8.39 -7.95 0.43
N THR A 142 7.36 -8.61 0.95
CA THR A 142 7.26 -9.08 2.34
C THR A 142 7.35 -7.93 3.34
N VAL A 143 6.49 -6.93 3.16
CA VAL A 143 6.46 -5.71 3.96
C VAL A 143 5.17 -5.60 4.76
N VAL A 144 5.21 -4.87 5.85
CA VAL A 144 3.97 -4.49 6.55
C VAL A 144 3.18 -3.53 5.67
N LYS A 145 2.02 -3.97 5.22
CA LYS A 145 1.10 -3.14 4.43
C LYS A 145 0.08 -2.44 5.29
N ASP A 146 -0.38 -3.12 6.34
CA ASP A 146 -1.34 -2.56 7.28
C ASP A 146 -1.17 -3.15 8.67
N ALA A 147 -1.52 -2.38 9.70
CA ALA A 147 -1.61 -2.86 11.07
C ALA A 147 -2.61 -2.04 11.87
N PHE A 148 -3.23 -2.70 12.84
CA PHE A 148 -4.10 -2.05 13.82
C PHE A 148 -4.02 -2.77 15.17
N VAL A 149 -4.41 -2.07 16.22
CA VAL A 149 -4.45 -2.61 17.57
C VAL A 149 -5.89 -2.52 18.08
N LEU A 150 -6.35 -3.57 18.73
CA LEU A 150 -7.70 -3.70 19.28
C LEU A 150 -7.63 -3.79 20.81
N ASP A 151 -8.56 -3.16 21.52
CA ASP A 151 -8.78 -3.34 22.96
C ASP A 151 -9.64 -4.60 23.20
N GLN A 152 -9.08 -5.74 22.85
CA GLN A 152 -9.72 -7.06 22.96
C GLN A 152 -8.67 -8.14 23.20
N PRO A 153 -9.04 -9.21 23.95
CA PRO A 153 -8.20 -10.40 24.06
C PRO A 153 -7.97 -11.05 22.70
N ILE A 154 -6.77 -11.58 22.45
CA ILE A 154 -6.46 -12.27 21.19
C ILE A 154 -7.42 -13.42 20.89
N ALA A 155 -7.93 -14.12 21.89
CA ALA A 155 -8.90 -15.19 21.71
C ALA A 155 -10.18 -14.71 21.00
N SER A 156 -10.71 -13.55 21.40
CA SER A 156 -11.90 -12.95 20.76
C SER A 156 -11.63 -12.53 19.32
N VAL A 157 -10.42 -12.01 19.06
CA VAL A 157 -10.00 -11.62 17.70
C VAL A 157 -9.83 -12.84 16.81
N LEU A 158 -9.21 -13.92 17.32
CA LEU A 158 -9.06 -15.18 16.58
C LEU A 158 -10.41 -15.81 16.25
N THR A 159 -11.35 -15.88 17.21
CA THR A 159 -12.71 -16.39 16.93
C THR A 159 -13.37 -15.63 15.77
N ARG A 160 -13.19 -14.31 15.73
CA ARG A 160 -13.74 -13.52 14.62
C ARG A 160 -13.05 -13.80 13.29
N PHE A 161 -11.74 -14.04 13.28
CA PHE A 161 -11.04 -14.48 12.08
C PHE A 161 -11.44 -15.89 11.65
N GLU A 162 -11.66 -16.81 12.60
CA GLU A 162 -12.19 -18.14 12.34
C GLU A 162 -13.59 -18.09 11.70
N GLU A 163 -14.47 -17.21 12.17
CA GLU A 163 -15.78 -16.98 11.58
C GLU A 163 -15.69 -16.45 10.14
N ILE A 164 -14.77 -15.51 9.87
CA ILE A 164 -14.54 -14.95 8.53
C ILE A 164 -13.96 -16.01 7.58
N ALA A 165 -13.06 -16.86 8.08
CA ALA A 165 -12.39 -17.90 7.33
C ALA A 165 -13.22 -19.21 7.24
N ALA A 166 -14.37 -19.30 7.90
CA ALA A 166 -15.15 -20.55 8.01
C ALA A 166 -15.51 -21.18 6.65
N ASP A 167 -15.76 -20.35 5.64
CA ASP A 167 -16.09 -20.79 4.28
C ASP A 167 -14.84 -20.94 3.37
N ASP A 168 -13.66 -20.61 3.87
CA ASP A 168 -12.40 -20.71 3.13
C ASP A 168 -11.47 -21.80 3.72
N PRO A 169 -11.53 -23.02 3.19
CA PRO A 169 -10.70 -24.13 3.70
C PRO A 169 -9.22 -24.02 3.31
N ASP A 170 -8.81 -23.00 2.58
CA ASP A 170 -7.43 -22.74 2.17
C ASP A 170 -6.72 -21.75 3.10
N THR A 171 -7.46 -21.19 4.07
CA THR A 171 -6.92 -20.33 5.13
C THR A 171 -6.76 -21.13 6.43
N THR A 172 -5.59 -21.05 7.05
CA THR A 172 -5.31 -21.65 8.36
C THR A 172 -5.03 -20.57 9.39
N ILE A 173 -5.36 -20.88 10.64
CA ILE A 173 -5.06 -20.06 11.82
C ILE A 173 -4.33 -20.97 12.79
N ASP A 174 -3.06 -20.65 13.05
CA ASP A 174 -2.19 -21.47 13.88
C ASP A 174 -1.49 -20.62 14.95
N ASP A 175 -1.11 -21.24 16.07
CA ASP A 175 -0.23 -20.59 17.04
C ASP A 175 1.16 -20.41 16.43
N LEU A 176 1.72 -19.21 16.56
CA LEU A 176 3.05 -18.86 16.06
C LEU A 176 4.01 -18.74 17.25
N PRO A 177 5.22 -19.31 17.22
CA PRO A 177 6.22 -19.05 18.26
C PRO A 177 6.46 -17.55 18.44
N ALA A 178 6.46 -17.06 19.66
CA ALA A 178 6.57 -15.64 19.95
C ALA A 178 7.84 -14.98 19.38
N ALA A 179 8.95 -15.70 19.40
CA ALA A 179 10.21 -15.24 18.80
C ALA A 179 10.10 -15.11 17.28
N ASP A 180 9.38 -16.03 16.61
CA ASP A 180 9.18 -16.00 15.17
C ASP A 180 8.22 -14.85 14.77
N ALA A 181 7.16 -14.62 15.55
CA ALA A 181 6.27 -13.47 15.37
C ALA A 181 7.06 -12.16 15.39
N ARG A 182 7.94 -11.98 16.38
CA ARG A 182 8.84 -10.82 16.45
C ARG A 182 9.74 -10.74 15.21
N ALA A 183 10.40 -11.83 14.85
CA ALA A 183 11.35 -11.85 13.74
C ALA A 183 10.67 -11.52 12.41
N ARG A 184 9.51 -12.12 12.10
CA ARG A 184 8.75 -11.89 10.86
C ARG A 184 8.27 -10.46 10.75
N VAL A 185 7.65 -9.90 11.78
CA VAL A 185 7.15 -8.52 11.74
C VAL A 185 8.31 -7.53 11.70
N THR A 186 9.38 -7.73 12.47
CA THR A 186 10.57 -6.85 12.44
C THR A 186 11.24 -6.87 11.05
N GLN A 187 11.36 -8.05 10.42
CA GLN A 187 11.86 -8.19 9.06
C GLN A 187 10.99 -7.40 8.07
N ALA A 188 9.67 -7.55 8.15
CA ALA A 188 8.75 -6.86 7.26
C ALA A 188 8.76 -5.33 7.43
N ILE A 189 8.92 -4.83 8.67
CA ILE A 189 9.13 -3.40 8.96
C ILE A 189 10.44 -2.93 8.32
N THR A 190 11.52 -3.68 8.50
CA THR A 190 12.86 -3.33 7.97
C THR A 190 12.86 -3.29 6.44
N LEU A 191 12.22 -4.27 5.79
CA LEU A 191 12.08 -4.30 4.33
C LEU A 191 11.20 -3.16 3.82
N GLY A 192 10.11 -2.83 4.53
CA GLY A 192 9.26 -1.68 4.19
C GLY A 192 10.00 -0.34 4.26
N ALA A 193 10.98 -0.23 5.15
CA ALA A 193 11.74 1.00 5.34
C ALA A 193 12.64 1.37 4.14
N ILE A 194 13.04 0.41 3.32
CA ILE A 194 13.87 0.64 2.12
C ILE A 194 13.07 0.84 0.84
N ILE A 195 11.74 0.66 0.88
CA ILE A 195 10.87 0.85 -0.28
C ILE A 195 10.47 2.32 -0.39
N VAL A 196 10.65 2.89 -1.58
CA VAL A 196 10.32 4.29 -1.87
C VAL A 196 9.49 4.37 -3.16
N PRO A 197 8.30 4.95 -3.11
CA PRO A 197 7.59 5.41 -1.92
C PRO A 197 7.15 4.23 -1.03
N PRO A 198 7.01 4.43 0.29
CA PRO A 198 6.58 3.35 1.17
C PRO A 198 5.15 2.91 0.84
N PHE A 199 4.92 1.60 0.90
CA PHE A 199 3.58 1.02 0.79
C PHE A 199 2.91 1.10 2.16
N GLU A 200 2.20 2.18 2.41
CA GLU A 200 1.54 2.42 3.68
C GLU A 200 0.04 2.62 3.48
N THR A 201 -0.75 2.03 4.37
CA THR A 201 -2.17 2.32 4.50
C THR A 201 -2.39 3.54 5.40
N ASP A 202 -3.65 3.97 5.54
CA ASP A 202 -3.99 5.08 6.42
C ASP A 202 -3.76 4.77 7.91
N THR A 203 -3.65 3.49 8.29
CA THR A 203 -3.53 3.02 9.67
C THR A 203 -2.10 2.68 10.07
N TRP A 204 -1.30 2.11 9.19
CA TRP A 204 0.02 1.60 9.51
C TRP A 204 0.99 2.64 10.08
N PRO A 205 1.18 3.83 9.49
CA PRO A 205 2.11 4.81 10.05
C PRO A 205 1.76 5.19 11.49
N ALA A 206 0.48 5.40 11.77
CA ALA A 206 0.02 5.79 13.10
C ALA A 206 0.17 4.68 14.15
N CYS A 207 0.01 3.41 13.74
CA CYS A 207 0.12 2.25 14.63
C CYS A 207 1.56 1.77 14.83
N ARG A 208 2.49 2.11 13.95
CA ARG A 208 3.85 1.57 13.93
C ARG A 208 4.59 1.68 15.27
N PRO A 209 4.70 2.84 15.94
CA PRO A 209 5.41 2.92 17.22
C PRO A 209 4.80 2.03 18.31
N LEU A 210 3.47 1.87 18.32
CA LEU A 210 2.76 1.00 19.24
C LEU A 210 3.03 -0.48 18.93
N VAL A 211 3.01 -0.88 17.67
CA VAL A 211 3.34 -2.25 17.24
C VAL A 211 4.80 -2.57 17.57
N GLU A 212 5.74 -1.69 17.29
CA GLU A 212 7.16 -1.87 17.62
C GLU A 212 7.38 -2.02 19.14
N TRP A 213 6.63 -1.26 19.96
CA TRP A 213 6.65 -1.43 21.39
C TRP A 213 6.13 -2.82 21.81
N ILE A 214 5.03 -3.28 21.23
CA ILE A 214 4.49 -4.63 21.48
C ILE A 214 5.54 -5.70 21.11
N LEU A 215 6.19 -5.57 19.97
CA LEU A 215 7.22 -6.51 19.51
C LEU A 215 8.42 -6.57 20.47
N ARG A 216 8.77 -5.47 21.13
CA ARG A 216 9.86 -5.47 22.13
C ARG A 216 9.55 -6.34 23.35
N SER A 217 8.27 -6.60 23.66
CA SER A 217 7.88 -7.52 24.74
C SER A 217 8.03 -9.00 24.38
N LEU A 218 8.20 -9.32 23.07
CA LEU A 218 8.42 -10.69 22.61
C LEU A 218 9.90 -11.09 22.69
N PRO A 219 10.22 -12.40 22.87
CA PRO A 219 11.59 -12.89 22.90
C PRO A 219 12.29 -12.67 21.54
N THR A 220 13.62 -12.58 21.58
CA THR A 220 14.48 -12.52 20.40
C THR A 220 14.91 -13.93 19.94
N GLY A 221 15.56 -14.01 18.76
CA GLY A 221 16.18 -15.25 18.26
C GLY A 221 15.24 -16.13 17.44
N GLY A 222 14.08 -15.62 17.05
CA GLY A 222 13.16 -16.33 16.17
C GLY A 222 13.57 -16.29 14.70
N GLN A 223 12.82 -17.01 13.88
CA GLN A 223 13.01 -17.10 12.43
C GLN A 223 12.05 -16.15 11.70
N GLY A 224 12.61 -15.32 10.82
CA GLY A 224 11.87 -14.52 9.86
C GLY A 224 11.32 -15.35 8.70
N TYR A 225 10.82 -14.68 7.67
CA TYR A 225 10.47 -15.33 6.42
C TYR A 225 11.74 -15.78 5.70
N ALA A 226 11.76 -17.06 5.31
CA ALA A 226 12.84 -17.57 4.48
C ALA A 226 12.69 -17.05 3.04
N THR A 227 13.78 -16.57 2.47
CA THR A 227 13.88 -16.28 1.04
C THR A 227 14.80 -17.34 0.43
N PRO A 228 14.26 -18.39 -0.20
CA PRO A 228 15.09 -19.43 -0.82
C PRO A 228 15.94 -18.83 -1.94
N GLU A 229 17.21 -19.21 -1.98
CA GLU A 229 18.07 -18.94 -3.13
C GLU A 229 17.83 -20.00 -4.21
N TRP A 230 17.60 -19.52 -5.43
CA TRP A 230 17.39 -20.37 -6.60
C TRP A 230 18.58 -20.27 -7.54
N ASP A 231 19.30 -21.39 -7.69
CA ASP A 231 20.32 -21.53 -8.71
C ASP A 231 19.74 -22.01 -10.05
N GLU A 232 20.44 -21.72 -11.13
CA GLU A 232 20.03 -22.10 -12.48
C GLU A 232 19.69 -23.60 -12.61
N PRO A 233 20.49 -24.55 -12.04
CA PRO A 233 20.17 -25.97 -12.10
C PRO A 233 18.86 -26.36 -11.40
N ARG A 234 18.45 -25.63 -10.36
CA ARG A 234 17.17 -25.89 -9.67
C ARG A 234 15.99 -25.38 -10.48
N LEU A 235 16.10 -24.17 -11.06
CA LEU A 235 15.08 -23.62 -11.94
C LEU A 235 14.92 -24.47 -13.20
N GLN A 236 16.06 -24.94 -13.79
CA GLN A 236 16.02 -25.82 -14.96
C GLN A 236 15.29 -27.13 -14.66
N ARG A 237 15.48 -27.74 -13.48
CA ARG A 237 14.71 -28.95 -13.11
C ARG A 237 13.20 -28.71 -13.07
N ILE A 238 12.75 -27.52 -12.65
CA ILE A 238 11.32 -27.17 -12.67
C ILE A 238 10.86 -27.00 -14.12
N ALA A 239 11.64 -26.31 -14.95
CA ALA A 239 11.35 -26.16 -16.38
C ALA A 239 11.23 -27.52 -17.09
N ASP A 240 12.22 -28.41 -16.90
CA ASP A 240 12.22 -29.75 -17.47
C ASP A 240 11.02 -30.57 -16.99
N GLY A 241 10.68 -30.50 -15.69
CA GLY A 241 9.51 -31.13 -15.11
C GLY A 241 8.22 -30.63 -15.73
N PHE A 242 8.06 -29.33 -15.91
CA PHE A 242 6.93 -28.72 -16.60
C PHE A 242 6.84 -29.20 -18.05
N LEU A 243 7.91 -29.08 -18.83
CA LEU A 243 7.94 -29.46 -20.25
C LEU A 243 7.73 -30.98 -20.47
N ALA A 244 8.12 -31.80 -19.50
CA ALA A 244 7.85 -33.25 -19.52
C ALA A 244 6.40 -33.58 -19.14
N SER A 245 5.73 -32.72 -18.42
CA SER A 245 4.37 -32.93 -17.93
C SER A 245 3.33 -32.92 -19.06
N THR A 246 2.11 -33.35 -18.74
CA THR A 246 0.97 -33.27 -19.68
C THR A 246 0.57 -31.84 -20.01
N PHE A 247 0.90 -30.87 -19.13
CA PHE A 247 0.60 -29.47 -19.31
C PHE A 247 1.61 -28.76 -20.23
N GLY A 248 2.89 -29.17 -20.17
CA GLY A 248 3.98 -28.52 -20.93
C GLY A 248 4.23 -29.07 -22.33
N LYS A 249 3.54 -30.16 -22.74
CA LYS A 249 3.82 -30.84 -24.04
C LYS A 249 3.73 -29.93 -25.26
N GLY A 250 2.89 -28.91 -25.23
CA GLY A 250 2.69 -27.96 -26.33
C GLY A 250 3.68 -26.80 -26.36
N PHE A 251 4.60 -26.70 -25.40
CA PHE A 251 5.46 -25.54 -25.17
C PHE A 251 6.97 -25.87 -25.24
N ARG A 252 7.35 -26.88 -26.03
CA ARG A 252 8.74 -27.38 -26.12
C ARG A 252 9.62 -26.67 -27.13
N ASP A 253 9.05 -25.80 -27.95
CA ASP A 253 9.84 -24.99 -28.85
C ASP A 253 10.61 -23.90 -28.08
N ARG A 254 11.67 -23.38 -28.72
CA ARG A 254 12.61 -22.45 -28.07
C ARG A 254 11.93 -21.17 -27.57
N GLU A 255 11.01 -20.62 -28.35
CA GLU A 255 10.33 -19.37 -27.96
C GLU A 255 9.49 -19.55 -26.69
N ASN A 256 8.80 -20.70 -26.57
CA ASN A 256 8.03 -21.03 -25.37
C ASN A 256 8.92 -21.40 -24.19
N ALA A 257 10.07 -22.02 -24.42
CA ALA A 257 11.05 -22.29 -23.35
C ALA A 257 11.57 -20.98 -22.74
N ASP A 258 11.93 -19.99 -23.57
CA ASP A 258 12.31 -18.65 -23.10
C ASP A 258 11.20 -17.99 -22.25
N LEU A 259 9.93 -18.21 -22.58
CA LEU A 259 8.80 -17.70 -21.78
C LEU A 259 8.64 -18.45 -20.45
N VAL A 260 8.92 -19.75 -20.42
CA VAL A 260 8.94 -20.53 -19.16
C VAL A 260 10.02 -20.01 -18.22
N ASP A 261 11.20 -19.67 -18.74
CA ASP A 261 12.28 -19.08 -17.95
C ASP A 261 11.87 -17.75 -17.33
N LEU A 262 11.12 -16.91 -18.04
CA LEU A 262 10.57 -15.67 -17.50
C LEU A 262 9.55 -15.92 -16.38
N VAL A 263 8.70 -16.93 -16.51
CA VAL A 263 7.74 -17.35 -15.48
C VAL A 263 8.48 -17.81 -14.21
N LEU A 264 9.52 -18.63 -14.37
CA LEU A 264 10.35 -19.13 -13.27
C LEU A 264 11.15 -18.00 -12.60
N ARG A 265 11.74 -17.12 -13.41
CA ARG A 265 12.48 -15.95 -12.92
C ARG A 265 11.59 -15.04 -12.06
N PHE A 266 10.41 -14.69 -12.56
CA PHE A 266 9.46 -13.93 -11.73
C PHE A 266 9.17 -14.63 -10.41
N GLY A 267 8.80 -15.92 -10.44
CA GLY A 267 8.47 -16.65 -9.22
C GLY A 267 9.64 -16.83 -8.24
N SER A 268 10.89 -16.85 -8.74
CA SER A 268 12.08 -16.96 -7.89
C SER A 268 12.55 -15.63 -7.30
N GLU A 269 12.16 -14.51 -7.87
CA GLU A 269 12.58 -13.17 -7.46
C GLU A 269 11.44 -12.38 -6.74
N HIS A 270 10.19 -12.85 -6.86
CA HIS A 270 9.02 -12.11 -6.39
C HIS A 270 8.36 -12.78 -5.18
N GLY A 271 7.81 -11.97 -4.28
CA GLY A 271 7.12 -12.44 -3.09
C GLY A 271 8.03 -13.25 -2.17
N LEU A 272 7.60 -14.45 -1.81
CA LEU A 272 8.38 -15.40 -1.01
C LEU A 272 9.42 -16.19 -1.82
N ALA A 273 9.72 -15.76 -3.04
CA ALA A 273 10.67 -16.44 -3.93
C ALA A 273 10.35 -17.94 -4.12
N ASP A 274 9.10 -18.27 -4.47
CA ASP A 274 8.66 -19.63 -4.77
C ASP A 274 8.12 -19.73 -6.20
N PRO A 275 8.89 -20.30 -7.17
CA PRO A 275 8.50 -20.40 -8.57
C PRO A 275 7.20 -21.16 -8.84
N LEU A 276 6.78 -22.01 -7.89
CA LEU A 276 5.53 -22.78 -8.00
C LEU A 276 4.34 -22.12 -7.31
N ARG A 277 4.54 -20.93 -6.72
CA ARG A 277 3.50 -20.16 -6.06
C ARG A 277 2.84 -19.17 -7.02
N TRP A 278 1.64 -19.46 -7.41
CA TRP A 278 0.84 -18.59 -8.28
C TRP A 278 -0.51 -18.31 -7.65
N SER A 279 -0.87 -17.04 -7.60
CA SER A 279 -2.15 -16.55 -7.13
C SER A 279 -2.78 -15.63 -8.17
N PRO A 280 -4.05 -15.26 -8.06
CA PRO A 280 -4.64 -14.20 -8.88
C PRO A 280 -3.85 -12.89 -8.84
N THR A 281 -3.39 -12.49 -7.65
CA THR A 281 -2.59 -11.27 -7.46
C THR A 281 -1.21 -11.38 -8.14
N ALA A 282 -0.55 -12.53 -8.02
CA ALA A 282 0.73 -12.76 -8.71
C ALA A 282 0.59 -12.71 -10.24
N VAL A 283 -0.53 -13.22 -10.79
CA VAL A 283 -0.88 -13.14 -12.21
C VAL A 283 -1.08 -11.68 -12.64
N GLU A 284 -1.85 -10.91 -11.86
CA GLU A 284 -2.08 -9.47 -12.11
C GLU A 284 -0.75 -8.71 -12.18
N ILE A 285 0.12 -8.88 -11.19
CA ILE A 285 1.44 -8.23 -11.16
C ILE A 285 2.30 -8.68 -12.34
N PHE A 286 2.34 -9.97 -12.63
CA PHE A 286 3.17 -10.52 -13.71
C PHE A 286 2.76 -9.99 -15.09
N LEU A 287 1.47 -10.08 -15.45
CA LEU A 287 0.95 -9.64 -16.75
C LEU A 287 0.72 -8.13 -16.83
N GLY A 288 0.33 -7.49 -15.71
CA GLY A 288 -0.01 -6.06 -15.70
C GLY A 288 1.21 -5.14 -15.60
N ASP A 289 2.26 -5.59 -14.91
CA ASP A 289 3.41 -4.76 -14.57
C ASP A 289 4.76 -5.38 -14.96
N TRP A 290 5.06 -6.58 -14.44
CA TRP A 290 6.42 -7.12 -14.49
C TRP A 290 6.87 -7.44 -15.93
N VAL A 291 6.09 -8.21 -16.71
CA VAL A 291 6.46 -8.53 -18.11
C VAL A 291 6.50 -7.28 -18.97
N PRO A 292 5.47 -6.39 -18.96
CA PRO A 292 5.49 -5.21 -19.82
C PRO A 292 6.65 -4.25 -19.54
N ARG A 293 7.11 -4.14 -18.30
CA ARG A 293 8.15 -3.18 -17.91
C ARG A 293 9.58 -3.74 -17.90
N ARG A 294 9.74 -5.05 -17.72
CA ARG A 294 11.06 -5.65 -17.49
C ARG A 294 11.54 -6.56 -18.62
N VAL A 295 10.63 -7.00 -19.51
CA VAL A 295 10.97 -7.96 -20.55
C VAL A 295 11.08 -7.29 -21.90
N ILE A 296 12.26 -7.34 -22.51
CA ILE A 296 12.53 -6.85 -23.85
C ILE A 296 12.52 -8.05 -24.80
N ALA A 297 11.40 -8.26 -25.51
CA ALA A 297 11.24 -9.32 -26.48
C ALA A 297 10.20 -8.92 -27.55
N PRO A 298 10.20 -9.57 -28.74
CA PRO A 298 9.21 -9.30 -29.77
C PRO A 298 7.77 -9.49 -29.28
N ALA A 299 6.88 -8.54 -29.58
CA ALA A 299 5.48 -8.60 -29.14
C ALA A 299 4.77 -9.90 -29.57
N GLY A 300 5.15 -10.47 -30.73
CA GLY A 300 4.63 -11.76 -31.21
C GLY A 300 5.02 -12.94 -30.31
N GLN A 301 6.21 -12.93 -29.71
CA GLN A 301 6.66 -13.91 -28.72
C GLN A 301 5.93 -13.69 -27.38
N LEU A 302 5.94 -12.45 -26.87
CA LEU A 302 5.26 -12.10 -25.61
C LEU A 302 3.76 -12.39 -25.68
N ALA A 303 3.12 -12.28 -26.84
CA ALA A 303 1.70 -12.60 -27.01
C ALA A 303 1.33 -14.03 -26.63
N LYS A 304 2.29 -14.96 -26.60
CA LYS A 304 2.09 -16.37 -26.18
C LYS A 304 2.11 -16.56 -24.66
N MET A 305 2.61 -15.58 -23.90
CA MET A 305 2.81 -15.67 -22.45
C MET A 305 1.55 -16.11 -21.68
N PRO A 306 0.33 -15.57 -21.93
CA PRO A 306 -0.86 -16.03 -21.21
C PRO A 306 -1.14 -17.52 -21.38
N GLY A 307 -0.86 -18.07 -22.57
CA GLY A 307 -1.01 -19.51 -22.86
C GLY A 307 -0.01 -20.36 -22.05
N VAL A 308 1.26 -19.95 -22.03
CA VAL A 308 2.31 -20.60 -21.22
C VAL A 308 1.96 -20.52 -19.74
N LEU A 309 1.55 -19.34 -19.26
CA LEU A 309 1.23 -19.10 -17.86
C LEU A 309 0.05 -19.98 -17.36
N ARG A 310 -1.03 -20.11 -18.15
CA ARG A 310 -2.15 -21.02 -17.82
C ARG A 310 -1.69 -22.48 -17.68
N ALA A 311 -0.82 -22.92 -18.57
CA ALA A 311 -0.29 -24.28 -18.52
C ALA A 311 0.64 -24.48 -17.32
N PHE A 312 1.49 -23.49 -17.03
CA PHE A 312 2.41 -23.53 -15.90
C PHE A 312 1.67 -23.47 -14.56
N ILE A 313 0.65 -22.62 -14.41
CA ILE A 313 -0.21 -22.59 -13.20
C ILE A 313 -0.82 -23.96 -12.91
N ARG A 314 -1.36 -24.65 -13.93
CA ARG A 314 -1.92 -26.01 -13.75
C ARG A 314 -0.87 -27.00 -13.27
N PHE A 315 0.34 -26.92 -13.79
CA PHE A 315 1.47 -27.73 -13.37
C PHE A 315 1.87 -27.40 -11.93
N ALA A 316 2.13 -26.14 -11.63
CA ALA A 316 2.58 -25.67 -10.33
C ALA A 316 1.59 -26.00 -9.19
N HIS A 317 0.31 -25.74 -9.42
CA HIS A 317 -0.74 -26.05 -8.45
C HIS A 317 -0.89 -27.56 -8.21
N ARG A 318 -0.71 -28.39 -9.25
CA ARG A 318 -0.71 -29.84 -9.09
C ARG A 318 0.51 -30.30 -8.26
N GLU A 319 1.69 -29.78 -8.53
CA GLU A 319 2.91 -30.11 -7.78
C GLU A 319 2.80 -29.68 -6.30
N ARG A 320 2.07 -28.60 -6.02
CA ARG A 320 1.78 -28.12 -4.66
C ARG A 320 0.56 -28.78 -4.00
N GLY A 321 -0.18 -29.61 -4.71
CA GLY A 321 -1.39 -30.25 -4.18
C GLY A 321 -2.55 -29.28 -3.92
N LEU A 322 -2.58 -28.13 -4.60
CA LEU A 322 -3.64 -27.12 -4.41
C LEU A 322 -4.98 -27.61 -4.99
N ARG A 323 -6.06 -27.20 -4.36
CA ARG A 323 -7.42 -27.56 -4.77
C ARG A 323 -7.72 -27.04 -6.19
N PRO A 324 -8.49 -27.80 -7.00
CA PRO A 324 -8.86 -27.38 -8.37
C PRO A 324 -9.58 -26.03 -8.44
N ALA A 325 -10.34 -25.66 -7.42
CA ALA A 325 -11.02 -24.37 -7.34
C ALA A 325 -10.04 -23.20 -7.38
N LEU A 326 -8.94 -23.24 -6.62
CA LEU A 326 -7.90 -22.23 -6.64
C LEU A 326 -7.19 -22.13 -7.99
N THR A 327 -6.96 -23.30 -8.63
CA THR A 327 -6.40 -23.32 -9.99
C THR A 327 -7.33 -22.63 -10.98
N THR A 328 -8.64 -22.90 -10.90
CA THR A 328 -9.63 -22.24 -11.76
C THR A 328 -9.66 -20.73 -11.52
N GLN A 329 -9.64 -20.29 -10.27
CA GLN A 329 -9.64 -18.89 -9.89
C GLN A 329 -8.38 -18.18 -10.41
N THR A 330 -7.20 -18.79 -10.24
CA THR A 330 -5.93 -18.20 -10.71
C THR A 330 -5.87 -18.12 -12.24
N ILE A 331 -6.43 -19.11 -12.95
CA ILE A 331 -6.52 -19.07 -14.41
C ILE A 331 -7.53 -18.01 -14.88
N ALA A 332 -8.64 -17.82 -14.17
CA ALA A 332 -9.59 -16.76 -14.48
C ALA A 332 -8.94 -15.37 -14.40
N ALA A 333 -7.99 -15.15 -13.48
CA ALA A 333 -7.20 -13.93 -13.45
C ALA A 333 -6.33 -13.76 -14.71
N VAL A 334 -5.77 -14.84 -15.27
CA VAL A 334 -5.07 -14.76 -16.57
C VAL A 334 -6.03 -14.31 -17.67
N ASP A 335 -7.24 -14.86 -17.71
CA ASP A 335 -8.27 -14.51 -18.70
C ASP A 335 -8.70 -13.03 -18.57
N GLU A 336 -8.86 -12.55 -17.33
CA GLU A 336 -9.20 -11.16 -17.01
C GLU A 336 -8.12 -10.18 -17.50
N HIS A 337 -6.85 -10.49 -17.25
CA HIS A 337 -5.74 -9.57 -17.54
C HIS A 337 -5.20 -9.71 -18.98
N GLU A 338 -5.50 -10.79 -19.70
CA GLU A 338 -4.94 -11.06 -21.03
C GLU A 338 -5.23 -9.94 -22.04
N ALA A 339 -6.47 -9.45 -22.11
CA ALA A 339 -6.83 -8.43 -23.09
C ALA A 339 -6.04 -7.11 -22.89
N GLN A 340 -5.84 -6.70 -21.62
CA GLN A 340 -5.04 -5.54 -21.28
C GLN A 340 -3.56 -5.80 -21.58
N TYR A 341 -3.02 -6.93 -21.15
CA TYR A 341 -1.67 -7.36 -21.43
C TYR A 341 -1.35 -7.32 -22.93
N GLN A 342 -2.22 -7.92 -23.77
CA GLN A 342 -2.06 -7.96 -25.23
C GLN A 342 -2.05 -6.55 -25.85
N ARG A 343 -2.80 -5.61 -25.31
CA ARG A 343 -2.75 -4.19 -25.73
C ARG A 343 -1.43 -3.54 -25.32
N THR A 344 -1.02 -3.74 -24.08
CA THR A 344 0.19 -3.11 -23.51
C THR A 344 1.46 -3.53 -24.25
N ILE A 345 1.66 -4.83 -24.53
CA ILE A 345 2.86 -5.32 -25.23
C ILE A 345 2.92 -4.89 -26.71
N ARG A 346 1.78 -4.48 -27.31
CA ARG A 346 1.72 -3.98 -28.69
C ARG A 346 1.69 -2.47 -28.78
N SER A 347 1.49 -1.78 -27.67
CA SER A 347 1.48 -0.32 -27.68
C SER A 347 2.89 0.22 -27.92
N THR A 348 2.99 1.21 -28.79
CA THR A 348 4.20 2.03 -28.99
C THR A 348 4.32 3.09 -27.90
N GLN A 349 3.86 2.83 -26.68
CA GLN A 349 3.99 3.79 -25.58
C GLN A 349 5.48 3.93 -25.20
N PRO A 350 5.92 5.16 -24.84
CA PRO A 350 7.23 5.41 -24.26
C PRO A 350 7.48 4.45 -23.09
N GLY A 351 8.59 3.67 -23.15
CA GLY A 351 8.90 2.64 -22.16
C GLY A 351 8.40 1.23 -22.47
N GLY A 352 7.73 0.99 -23.62
CA GLY A 352 7.38 -0.35 -24.09
C GLY A 352 8.57 -1.13 -24.67
N PRO A 353 8.50 -2.49 -24.70
CA PRO A 353 9.61 -3.34 -25.19
C PRO A 353 10.15 -2.97 -26.57
N ALA A 354 9.32 -2.45 -27.48
CA ALA A 354 9.71 -2.06 -28.83
C ALA A 354 10.53 -0.75 -28.86
N GLU A 355 10.21 0.19 -27.98
CA GLU A 355 10.92 1.46 -27.90
C GLU A 355 12.25 1.30 -27.14
N MET A 356 12.26 0.44 -26.12
CA MET A 356 13.47 0.09 -25.38
C MET A 356 14.47 -0.68 -26.27
N LEU A 357 14.00 -1.54 -27.20
CA LEU A 357 14.82 -2.13 -28.27
C LEU A 357 15.38 -1.07 -29.23
N THR A 358 14.59 -0.07 -29.56
CA THR A 358 15.03 1.04 -30.43
C THR A 358 16.03 1.95 -29.67
N ALA A 359 15.79 2.23 -28.41
CA ALA A 359 16.69 2.98 -27.54
C ALA A 359 18.00 2.21 -27.26
N LEU A 360 17.94 0.90 -27.01
CA LEU A 360 19.11 0.03 -26.85
C LEU A 360 19.92 -0.10 -28.15
N SER A 361 19.27 -0.18 -29.31
CA SER A 361 19.99 -0.20 -30.61
C SER A 361 20.62 1.16 -30.94
N ALA A 362 20.04 2.27 -30.48
CA ALA A 362 20.65 3.61 -30.57
C ALA A 362 21.79 3.80 -29.54
N LEU A 363 21.75 3.12 -28.41
CA LEU A 363 22.75 3.14 -27.33
C LEU A 363 23.85 2.08 -27.47
N ALA A 364 23.75 1.14 -28.42
CA ALA A 364 24.77 0.11 -28.66
C ALA A 364 26.15 0.66 -29.09
N GLY A 365 26.32 1.97 -29.13
CA GLY A 365 27.59 2.69 -29.22
C GLY A 365 28.15 3.27 -27.94
N GLY A 366 27.49 3.10 -26.78
CA GLY A 366 27.92 3.66 -25.51
C GLY A 366 27.52 2.82 -24.29
N LEU A 367 28.43 2.65 -23.39
CA LEU A 367 28.33 1.92 -22.12
C LEU A 367 27.09 2.34 -21.30
N VAL A 368 26.25 1.37 -20.90
CA VAL A 368 25.15 1.55 -19.96
C VAL A 368 25.74 1.70 -18.55
N PRO A 369 25.55 2.83 -17.85
CA PRO A 369 25.80 2.90 -16.41
C PRO A 369 24.72 2.12 -15.68
N GLY A 370 25.11 1.40 -14.62
CA GLY A 370 24.22 0.57 -13.83
C GLY A 370 23.02 1.34 -13.23
N ASP A 371 21.96 0.59 -13.01
CA ASP A 371 20.66 0.94 -12.42
C ASP A 371 20.67 2.15 -11.46
N SER A 372 20.53 3.37 -11.99
CA SER A 372 20.37 4.53 -11.10
C SER A 372 18.92 4.61 -10.64
N TRP A 373 18.72 4.68 -9.34
CA TRP A 373 17.41 4.81 -8.71
C TRP A 373 16.69 6.10 -9.14
N GLU A 374 17.45 7.14 -9.52
CA GLU A 374 16.93 8.41 -10.06
C GLU A 374 16.10 8.17 -11.33
N LEU A 375 16.61 7.34 -12.24
CA LEU A 375 15.91 7.01 -13.47
C LEU A 375 14.60 6.27 -13.21
N ARG A 376 14.57 5.38 -12.21
CA ARG A 376 13.32 4.70 -11.81
C ARG A 376 12.27 5.69 -11.31
N ILE A 377 12.65 6.64 -10.45
CA ILE A 377 11.70 7.63 -9.94
C ILE A 377 11.23 8.55 -11.07
N ILE A 378 12.11 8.96 -11.98
CA ILE A 378 11.69 9.76 -13.15
C ILE A 378 10.67 8.98 -14.00
N ALA A 379 10.87 7.68 -14.20
CA ALA A 379 9.91 6.83 -14.91
C ALA A 379 8.56 6.73 -14.18
N ASP A 380 8.55 6.64 -12.84
CA ASP A 380 7.32 6.64 -12.06
C ASP A 380 6.60 8.00 -12.12
N LEU A 381 7.35 9.11 -12.11
CA LEU A 381 6.77 10.44 -12.31
C LEU A 381 6.19 10.57 -13.72
N ALA A 382 6.88 10.04 -14.74
CA ALA A 382 6.39 10.02 -16.10
C ALA A 382 5.07 9.22 -16.20
N THR A 383 5.01 8.05 -15.57
CA THR A 383 3.77 7.24 -15.52
C THR A 383 2.62 8.01 -14.85
N THR A 384 2.90 8.77 -13.79
CA THR A 384 1.88 9.57 -13.08
C THR A 384 1.22 10.63 -13.96
N VAL A 385 1.94 11.15 -14.93
CA VAL A 385 1.46 12.22 -15.82
C VAL A 385 1.17 11.77 -17.26
N GLY A 386 1.30 10.48 -17.56
CA GLY A 386 0.97 9.92 -18.88
C GLY A 386 2.15 9.82 -19.85
N GLY A 387 3.38 9.79 -19.32
CA GLY A 387 4.60 9.52 -20.09
C GLY A 387 5.63 10.66 -20.05
N ASP A 388 6.82 10.37 -20.61
CA ASP A 388 7.97 11.29 -20.57
C ASP A 388 7.71 12.63 -21.26
N LEU A 389 6.99 12.64 -22.37
CA LEU A 389 6.61 13.87 -23.07
C LEU A 389 5.72 14.75 -22.18
N ALA A 390 4.74 14.14 -21.51
CA ALA A 390 3.86 14.84 -20.58
C ALA A 390 4.65 15.33 -19.34
N LEU A 391 5.60 14.54 -18.83
CA LEU A 391 6.46 14.94 -17.72
C LEU A 391 7.37 16.13 -18.11
N ASN A 392 7.95 16.11 -19.30
CA ASN A 392 8.85 17.16 -19.76
C ASN A 392 8.12 18.48 -20.09
N SER A 393 6.88 18.38 -20.58
CA SER A 393 6.01 19.53 -20.91
C SER A 393 5.10 19.94 -19.75
N LEU A 394 5.21 19.31 -18.58
CA LEU A 394 4.34 19.57 -17.43
C LEU A 394 4.51 20.99 -16.92
N THR A 395 3.38 21.71 -16.79
CA THR A 395 3.32 23.03 -16.15
C THR A 395 2.54 22.97 -14.84
N ALA A 396 2.79 23.93 -13.97
CA ALA A 396 2.08 24.09 -12.70
C ALA A 396 0.93 25.11 -12.78
N ASP A 397 0.44 25.42 -13.98
CA ASP A 397 -0.67 26.34 -14.15
C ASP A 397 -1.94 25.78 -13.49
N PRO A 398 -2.72 26.61 -12.75
CA PRO A 398 -3.94 26.14 -12.11
C PRO A 398 -4.93 25.54 -13.10
N LEU A 399 -5.67 24.49 -12.67
CA LEU A 399 -6.78 23.99 -13.45
C LEU A 399 -7.89 25.05 -13.51
N PRO A 400 -8.45 25.31 -14.70
CA PRO A 400 -9.50 26.31 -14.86
C PRO A 400 -10.79 25.87 -14.17
N ASP A 401 -11.61 26.84 -13.77
CA ASP A 401 -13.00 26.57 -13.40
C ASP A 401 -13.81 26.31 -14.69
N GLU A 402 -14.24 25.08 -14.88
CA GLU A 402 -14.98 24.67 -16.07
C GLU A 402 -16.30 23.97 -15.72
N PRO A 403 -17.33 24.11 -16.54
CA PRO A 403 -18.58 23.40 -16.34
C PRO A 403 -18.37 21.88 -16.50
N PHE A 404 -19.27 21.09 -15.91
CA PHE A 404 -19.26 19.64 -16.10
C PHE A 404 -19.62 19.30 -17.55
N ASP A 405 -18.76 18.54 -18.21
CA ASP A 405 -19.01 18.06 -19.58
C ASP A 405 -19.93 16.84 -19.54
N GLN A 406 -21.14 17.02 -20.10
CA GLN A 406 -22.17 15.98 -20.21
C GLN A 406 -22.13 15.24 -21.56
N SER A 407 -21.22 15.62 -22.44
CA SER A 407 -21.16 15.07 -23.81
C SER A 407 -20.91 13.57 -23.81
N GLY A 408 -21.79 12.83 -24.47
CA GLY A 408 -21.68 11.36 -24.60
C GLY A 408 -22.20 10.55 -23.40
N ILE A 409 -22.59 11.19 -22.29
CA ILE A 409 -23.19 10.49 -21.16
C ILE A 409 -24.59 9.99 -21.56
N ALA A 410 -24.88 8.72 -21.27
CA ALA A 410 -26.15 8.09 -21.61
C ALA A 410 -27.32 8.79 -20.88
N PRO A 411 -28.43 9.14 -21.56
CA PRO A 411 -29.52 9.91 -20.97
C PRO A 411 -30.19 9.26 -19.77
N ASP A 412 -30.19 7.93 -19.70
CA ASP A 412 -30.80 7.16 -18.62
C ASP A 412 -30.04 7.24 -17.29
N ILE A 413 -28.73 7.50 -17.32
CA ILE A 413 -27.90 7.67 -16.11
C ILE A 413 -27.67 9.13 -15.75
N LEU A 414 -27.94 10.08 -16.65
CA LEU A 414 -27.65 11.49 -16.45
C LEU A 414 -28.24 12.08 -15.15
N PRO A 415 -29.50 11.76 -14.74
CA PRO A 415 -30.02 12.24 -13.47
C PRO A 415 -29.19 11.79 -12.26
N ALA A 416 -28.78 10.52 -12.22
CA ALA A 416 -27.93 9.99 -11.14
C ALA A 416 -26.53 10.63 -11.14
N VAL A 417 -25.95 10.86 -12.33
CA VAL A 417 -24.66 11.53 -12.47
C VAL A 417 -24.73 12.97 -11.98
N LEU A 418 -25.82 13.70 -12.28
CA LEU A 418 -26.01 15.08 -11.82
C LEU A 418 -26.25 15.19 -10.31
N GLU A 419 -26.89 14.20 -9.69
CA GLU A 419 -27.04 14.11 -8.24
C GLU A 419 -25.67 13.92 -7.57
N ILE A 420 -24.85 13.00 -8.09
CA ILE A 420 -23.48 12.78 -7.60
C ILE A 420 -22.62 14.03 -7.80
N LEU A 421 -22.73 14.69 -8.94
CA LEU A 421 -22.03 15.93 -9.24
C LEU A 421 -22.33 17.01 -8.22
N ALA A 422 -23.62 17.22 -7.87
CA ALA A 422 -24.02 18.23 -6.90
C ALA A 422 -23.37 18.00 -5.53
N VAL A 423 -23.37 16.75 -5.04
CA VAL A 423 -22.72 16.37 -3.77
C VAL A 423 -21.20 16.53 -3.85
N SER A 424 -20.60 16.17 -4.99
CA SER A 424 -19.15 16.30 -5.19
C SER A 424 -18.70 17.76 -5.25
N ASP A 425 -19.46 18.62 -5.92
CA ASP A 425 -19.17 20.04 -6.02
C ASP A 425 -19.30 20.76 -4.67
N GLU A 426 -20.30 20.42 -3.87
CA GLU A 426 -20.46 20.94 -2.51
C GLU A 426 -19.28 20.58 -1.62
N ALA A 427 -18.85 19.30 -1.66
CA ALA A 427 -17.69 18.83 -0.92
C ALA A 427 -16.39 19.52 -1.39
N ALA A 428 -16.21 19.70 -2.70
CA ALA A 428 -15.04 20.37 -3.25
C ALA A 428 -14.94 21.83 -2.80
N VAL A 429 -16.05 22.56 -2.79
CA VAL A 429 -16.09 23.97 -2.34
C VAL A 429 -15.83 24.08 -0.84
N THR A 430 -16.32 23.11 -0.05
CA THR A 430 -16.23 23.17 1.42
C THR A 430 -14.87 22.71 1.93
N LEU A 431 -14.29 21.68 1.33
CA LEU A 431 -13.11 20.99 1.86
C LEU A 431 -11.81 21.29 1.08
N PHE A 432 -11.91 21.70 -0.16
CA PHE A 432 -10.79 21.89 -1.07
C PHE A 432 -10.90 23.21 -1.85
N ASP A 433 -10.68 23.16 -3.15
CA ASP A 433 -10.66 24.33 -4.04
C ASP A 433 -11.29 24.08 -5.42
N VAL A 434 -11.18 25.07 -6.29
CA VAL A 434 -11.67 25.03 -7.67
C VAL A 434 -10.96 23.99 -8.52
N GLU A 435 -9.66 23.80 -8.33
CA GLU A 435 -8.88 22.82 -9.08
C GLU A 435 -9.32 21.39 -8.75
N PHE A 436 -9.55 21.13 -7.47
CA PHE A 436 -10.06 19.84 -7.01
C PHE A 436 -11.46 19.56 -7.59
N ARG A 437 -12.33 20.57 -7.61
CA ARG A 437 -13.65 20.48 -8.23
C ARG A 437 -13.55 20.10 -9.71
N THR A 438 -12.70 20.79 -10.46
CA THR A 438 -12.51 20.54 -11.88
C THR A 438 -11.95 19.13 -12.13
N ALA A 439 -10.95 18.70 -11.36
CA ALA A 439 -10.42 17.36 -11.46
C ALA A 439 -11.48 16.27 -11.16
N THR A 440 -12.32 16.49 -10.15
CA THR A 440 -13.41 15.55 -9.78
C THR A 440 -14.48 15.50 -10.85
N ARG A 441 -14.87 16.62 -11.47
CA ARG A 441 -15.80 16.70 -12.60
C ARG A 441 -15.29 15.90 -13.80
N ARG A 442 -14.02 16.07 -14.16
CA ARG A 442 -13.38 15.33 -15.25
C ARG A 442 -13.36 13.82 -14.98
N LEU A 443 -13.02 13.42 -13.75
CA LEU A 443 -13.05 12.02 -13.37
C LEU A 443 -14.46 11.42 -13.43
N LEU A 444 -15.48 12.14 -12.94
CA LEU A 444 -16.89 11.72 -13.02
C LEU A 444 -17.33 11.50 -14.48
N ALA A 445 -16.97 12.41 -15.40
CA ALA A 445 -17.29 12.29 -16.81
C ALA A 445 -16.63 11.03 -17.42
N VAL A 446 -15.34 10.80 -17.15
CA VAL A 446 -14.61 9.60 -17.63
C VAL A 446 -15.23 8.31 -17.09
N VAL A 447 -15.57 8.25 -15.82
CA VAL A 447 -16.21 7.09 -15.19
C VAL A 447 -17.61 6.83 -15.78
N ALA A 448 -18.41 7.89 -16.01
CA ALA A 448 -19.75 7.79 -16.58
C ALA A 448 -19.73 7.30 -18.04
N LEU A 449 -18.73 7.70 -18.82
CA LEU A 449 -18.53 7.24 -20.19
C LEU A 449 -17.97 5.84 -20.26
N GLY A 450 -17.06 5.47 -19.35
CA GLY A 450 -16.37 4.20 -19.37
C GLY A 450 -17.24 3.00 -18.99
N ASN A 451 -18.09 3.15 -17.95
CA ASN A 451 -19.04 2.09 -17.59
C ASN A 451 -20.33 2.65 -16.99
N PRO A 452 -21.36 2.92 -17.80
CA PRO A 452 -22.66 3.42 -17.36
C PRO A 452 -23.41 2.51 -16.35
N GLU A 453 -23.11 1.20 -16.35
CA GLU A 453 -23.81 0.22 -15.50
C GLU A 453 -23.65 0.49 -14.00
N ILE A 454 -22.55 1.11 -13.58
CA ILE A 454 -22.32 1.41 -12.17
C ILE A 454 -23.27 2.49 -11.63
N PHE A 455 -23.86 3.32 -12.52
CA PHE A 455 -24.84 4.35 -12.19
C PHE A 455 -26.29 3.84 -12.28
N ARG A 456 -26.56 2.77 -13.03
CA ARG A 456 -27.88 2.15 -13.14
C ARG A 456 -28.29 1.35 -11.91
N ARG A 457 -27.32 0.87 -11.12
CA ARG A 457 -27.55 -0.03 -9.98
C ARG A 457 -27.92 0.66 -8.67
N GLY A 458 -28.51 1.86 -8.71
CA GLY A 458 -29.09 2.51 -7.54
C GLY A 458 -28.08 2.74 -6.39
N SER A 459 -26.93 3.30 -6.70
CA SER A 459 -25.94 3.64 -5.68
C SER A 459 -26.29 4.95 -4.97
N ARG A 460 -26.07 5.03 -3.67
CA ARG A 460 -26.19 6.27 -2.90
C ARG A 460 -25.24 7.31 -3.46
N ALA A 461 -25.76 8.51 -3.77
CA ALA A 461 -24.98 9.60 -4.37
C ALA A 461 -23.84 10.06 -3.47
N ASP A 462 -24.07 10.12 -2.14
CA ASP A 462 -23.08 10.50 -1.14
C ASP A 462 -21.87 9.55 -1.12
N TRP A 463 -22.08 8.23 -1.14
CA TRP A 463 -20.98 7.24 -1.20
C TRP A 463 -20.19 7.34 -2.50
N THR A 464 -20.87 7.60 -3.59
CA THR A 464 -20.25 7.70 -4.91
C THR A 464 -19.44 8.99 -5.03
N ALA A 465 -19.98 10.11 -4.56
CA ALA A 465 -19.28 11.39 -4.49
C ALA A 465 -18.06 11.32 -3.56
N ALA A 466 -18.22 10.70 -2.38
CA ALA A 466 -17.11 10.47 -1.47
C ALA A 466 -15.99 9.62 -2.09
N ALA A 467 -16.34 8.56 -2.83
CA ALA A 467 -15.34 7.71 -3.50
C ALA A 467 -14.62 8.45 -4.64
N LEU A 468 -15.33 9.25 -5.44
CA LEU A 468 -14.72 10.08 -6.50
C LEU A 468 -13.72 11.09 -5.95
N GLY A 469 -14.15 11.89 -4.97
CA GLY A 469 -13.27 12.88 -4.35
C GLY A 469 -12.11 12.22 -3.62
N TRP A 470 -12.31 11.04 -3.00
CA TRP A 470 -11.24 10.27 -2.39
C TRP A 470 -10.18 9.85 -3.42
N ILE A 471 -10.58 9.40 -4.62
CA ILE A 471 -9.66 9.05 -5.72
C ILE A 471 -8.83 10.28 -6.10
N VAL A 472 -9.48 11.43 -6.33
CA VAL A 472 -8.80 12.69 -6.71
C VAL A 472 -7.87 13.16 -5.59
N ALA A 473 -8.31 13.10 -4.33
CA ALA A 473 -7.50 13.50 -3.17
C ALA A 473 -6.25 12.60 -3.03
N LYS A 474 -6.39 11.27 -3.21
CA LYS A 474 -5.25 10.33 -3.20
C LYS A 474 -4.28 10.61 -4.35
N ALA A 475 -4.76 10.79 -5.58
CA ALA A 475 -3.92 11.11 -6.74
C ALA A 475 -3.13 12.42 -6.55
N ASN A 476 -3.71 13.38 -5.84
CA ASN A 476 -3.12 14.68 -5.53
C ASN A 476 -2.39 14.72 -4.18
N ARG A 477 -2.34 13.61 -3.42
CA ARG A 477 -1.72 13.49 -2.09
C ARG A 477 -2.28 14.46 -1.05
N LEU A 478 -3.59 14.79 -1.13
CA LEU A 478 -4.24 15.76 -0.25
C LEU A 478 -4.57 15.19 1.14
N PHE A 479 -4.61 13.87 1.29
CA PHE A 479 -4.74 13.18 2.58
C PHE A 479 -3.41 13.00 3.31
N ASN A 480 -2.28 13.34 2.69
CA ASN A 480 -0.98 13.22 3.35
C ASN A 480 -0.80 14.35 4.34
N GLN A 481 -0.60 13.99 5.61
CA GLN A 481 -0.27 14.92 6.70
C GLN A 481 1.08 15.62 6.52
N ASP A 482 1.84 15.26 5.48
CA ASP A 482 3.21 15.73 5.22
C ASP A 482 3.35 17.24 4.97
N GLN A 483 2.24 17.94 4.75
CA GLN A 483 2.24 19.38 4.48
C GLN A 483 1.60 20.24 5.59
N GLY A 484 1.36 19.68 6.77
CA GLY A 484 0.83 20.43 7.92
C GLY A 484 -0.65 20.85 7.84
N ASN A 485 -1.29 20.71 6.67
CA ASN A 485 -2.69 21.03 6.39
C ASN A 485 -3.43 19.86 5.70
N GLY A 486 -2.90 18.64 5.73
CA GLY A 486 -3.53 17.48 5.12
C GLY A 486 -4.78 17.05 5.87
N MET A 487 -5.88 16.89 5.13
CA MET A 487 -7.16 16.39 5.67
C MET A 487 -7.02 14.90 6.03
N GLN A 488 -7.60 14.50 7.16
CA GLN A 488 -7.74 13.08 7.50
C GLN A 488 -8.86 12.44 6.68
N VAL A 489 -8.66 11.20 6.22
CA VAL A 489 -9.74 10.44 5.53
C VAL A 489 -11.00 10.35 6.40
N LYS A 490 -10.84 10.21 7.72
CA LYS A 490 -11.96 10.19 8.66
C LYS A 490 -12.77 11.49 8.64
N ASP A 491 -12.09 12.65 8.62
CA ASP A 491 -12.76 13.96 8.59
C ASP A 491 -13.44 14.19 7.24
N TYR A 492 -12.78 13.78 6.16
CA TYR A 492 -13.36 13.76 4.82
C TYR A 492 -14.65 12.93 4.76
N MET A 493 -14.64 11.68 5.27
CA MET A 493 -15.82 10.82 5.30
C MET A 493 -16.92 11.36 6.22
N THR A 494 -16.56 12.03 7.31
CA THR A 494 -17.49 12.66 8.24
C THR A 494 -18.27 13.79 7.58
N HIS A 495 -17.68 14.54 6.66
CA HIS A 495 -18.37 15.57 5.87
C HIS A 495 -19.57 15.00 5.10
N PHE A 496 -19.46 13.79 4.56
CA PHE A 496 -20.57 13.09 3.89
C PHE A 496 -21.52 12.37 4.85
N GLY A 497 -21.29 12.42 6.15
CA GLY A 497 -22.05 11.66 7.15
C GLY A 497 -21.83 10.15 7.07
N LEU A 498 -20.71 9.70 6.48
CA LEU A 498 -20.40 8.30 6.21
C LEU A 498 -19.40 7.74 7.23
N LYS A 499 -19.58 6.44 7.56
CA LYS A 499 -18.63 5.68 8.39
C LYS A 499 -17.99 4.59 7.54
N GLY A 500 -16.68 4.45 7.64
CA GLY A 500 -15.90 3.44 6.92
C GLY A 500 -15.09 4.01 5.75
N SER A 501 -14.38 3.15 5.03
CA SER A 501 -13.50 3.50 3.91
C SER A 501 -14.25 3.47 2.58
N PRO A 502 -14.07 4.46 1.68
CA PRO A 502 -14.66 4.45 0.34
C PRO A 502 -13.90 3.56 -0.65
N SER A 503 -12.85 2.85 -0.21
CA SER A 503 -11.89 2.14 -1.07
C SER A 503 -12.53 1.13 -2.03
N GLN A 504 -13.47 0.30 -1.56
CA GLN A 504 -14.15 -0.67 -2.44
C GLN A 504 -14.95 0.00 -3.55
N ARG A 505 -15.63 1.12 -3.24
CA ARG A 505 -16.37 1.90 -4.25
C ARG A 505 -15.40 2.58 -5.20
N ALA A 506 -14.29 3.09 -4.70
CA ALA A 506 -13.22 3.70 -5.50
C ALA A 506 -12.62 2.71 -6.51
N VAL A 507 -12.35 1.46 -6.11
CA VAL A 507 -11.92 0.38 -7.02
C VAL A 507 -12.89 0.19 -8.19
N ALA A 508 -14.19 0.13 -7.91
CA ALA A 508 -15.20 -0.03 -8.96
C ALA A 508 -15.20 1.16 -9.93
N MET A 509 -14.98 2.37 -9.42
CA MET A 509 -14.93 3.59 -10.24
C MET A 509 -13.64 3.69 -11.06
N LEU A 510 -12.49 3.35 -10.47
CA LEU A 510 -11.23 3.28 -11.19
C LEU A 510 -11.33 2.31 -12.37
N ARG A 511 -11.86 1.09 -12.15
CA ARG A 511 -12.11 0.11 -13.21
C ARG A 511 -13.06 0.66 -14.29
N ALA A 512 -14.14 1.33 -13.87
CA ALA A 512 -15.10 1.92 -14.79
C ALA A 512 -14.48 3.01 -15.67
N GLY A 513 -13.57 3.82 -15.14
CA GLY A 513 -12.82 4.83 -15.87
C GLY A 513 -11.62 4.30 -16.67
N GLY A 514 -11.35 2.98 -16.59
CA GLY A 514 -10.18 2.37 -17.26
C GLY A 514 -8.84 2.65 -16.57
N PHE A 515 -8.88 3.03 -15.29
CA PHE A 515 -7.68 3.27 -14.47
C PHE A 515 -7.28 2.01 -13.68
N PRO A 516 -6.00 1.89 -13.27
CA PRO A 516 -5.56 0.85 -12.35
C PRO A 516 -6.39 0.85 -11.06
N PRO A 517 -6.93 -0.30 -10.62
CA PRO A 517 -7.84 -0.39 -9.47
C PRO A 517 -7.13 -0.33 -8.11
N GLU A 518 -5.91 0.18 -8.07
CA GLU A 518 -5.10 0.28 -6.86
C GLU A 518 -5.55 1.43 -5.98
N THR A 519 -5.83 1.14 -4.70
CA THR A 519 -6.28 2.15 -3.73
C THR A 519 -5.19 2.60 -2.76
N GLY A 520 -4.10 1.88 -2.66
CA GLY A 520 -2.93 2.29 -1.89
C GLY A 520 -2.26 3.52 -2.51
N TRP A 521 -2.05 3.47 -3.81
CA TRP A 521 -1.46 4.53 -4.62
C TRP A 521 -2.31 4.78 -5.87
N VAL A 522 -3.10 5.85 -5.86
CA VAL A 522 -3.96 6.17 -7.00
C VAL A 522 -3.16 6.91 -8.06
N ASN A 523 -3.07 6.31 -9.24
CA ASN A 523 -2.46 6.91 -10.43
C ASN A 523 -3.50 7.03 -11.56
N LEU A 524 -3.80 8.25 -11.97
CA LEU A 524 -4.77 8.53 -13.04
C LEU A 524 -4.09 8.77 -14.40
N GLY A 525 -2.77 8.68 -14.48
CA GLY A 525 -2.00 8.70 -15.72
C GLY A 525 -2.17 9.94 -16.60
N ALA A 526 -2.65 11.07 -16.06
CA ALA A 526 -2.81 12.29 -16.85
C ALA A 526 -2.79 13.56 -15.99
N PRO A 527 -2.14 14.66 -16.47
CA PRO A 527 -2.05 15.92 -15.74
C PRO A 527 -3.38 16.61 -15.49
N VAL A 528 -4.41 16.29 -16.28
CA VAL A 528 -5.74 16.90 -16.22
C VAL A 528 -6.50 16.58 -14.93
N PHE A 529 -6.07 15.58 -14.17
CA PHE A 529 -6.62 15.20 -12.88
C PHE A 529 -5.76 15.70 -11.70
N LEU A 530 -4.62 16.36 -11.98
CA LEU A 530 -3.68 16.82 -10.97
C LEU A 530 -3.80 18.33 -10.75
N THR A 531 -3.88 18.74 -9.49
CA THR A 531 -3.86 20.16 -9.10
C THR A 531 -2.49 20.80 -9.38
N SER A 532 -2.43 22.12 -9.47
CA SER A 532 -1.20 22.88 -9.68
C SER A 532 -0.14 22.57 -8.62
N GLY A 533 -0.54 22.43 -7.35
CA GLY A 533 0.36 22.06 -6.26
C GLY A 533 1.00 20.68 -6.46
N ARG A 534 0.22 19.69 -6.89
CA ARG A 534 0.75 18.35 -7.19
C ARG A 534 1.69 18.36 -8.40
N ARG A 535 1.32 19.08 -9.46
CA ARG A 535 2.17 19.23 -10.65
C ARG A 535 3.47 19.96 -10.34
N ALA A 536 3.42 21.03 -9.54
CA ALA A 536 4.63 21.72 -9.07
C ALA A 536 5.55 20.79 -8.27
N ALA A 537 5.02 19.94 -7.40
CA ALA A 537 5.80 18.97 -6.66
C ALA A 537 6.48 17.94 -7.57
N ILE A 538 5.77 17.45 -8.61
CA ILE A 538 6.31 16.53 -9.62
C ILE A 538 7.45 17.20 -10.41
N ILE A 539 7.25 18.43 -10.88
CA ILE A 539 8.27 19.21 -11.60
C ILE A 539 9.51 19.37 -10.73
N ALA A 540 9.34 19.83 -9.50
CA ALA A 540 10.46 20.04 -8.58
C ALA A 540 11.21 18.73 -8.26
N GLN A 541 10.52 17.60 -8.20
CA GLN A 541 11.15 16.30 -7.99
C GLN A 541 11.91 15.84 -9.23
N ARG A 542 11.33 15.95 -10.43
CA ARG A 542 11.98 15.67 -11.71
C ARG A 542 13.29 16.48 -11.85
N ASP A 543 13.21 17.79 -11.64
CA ASP A 543 14.33 18.69 -11.85
C ASP A 543 15.50 18.39 -10.91
N ARG A 544 15.20 18.09 -9.62
CA ARG A 544 16.23 17.66 -8.66
C ARG A 544 16.91 16.35 -9.05
N LEU A 545 16.16 15.39 -9.56
CA LEU A 545 16.69 14.08 -9.96
C LEU A 545 17.52 14.20 -11.23
N THR A 546 17.05 14.98 -12.21
CA THR A 546 17.80 15.28 -13.45
C THR A 546 19.12 15.99 -13.17
N GLN A 547 19.12 16.92 -12.22
CA GLN A 547 20.35 17.59 -11.81
C GLN A 547 21.35 16.62 -11.16
N ARG A 548 20.91 15.73 -10.29
CA ARG A 548 21.78 14.70 -9.68
C ARG A 548 22.40 13.76 -10.71
N LEU A 549 21.62 13.37 -11.74
CA LEU A 549 22.14 12.57 -12.85
C LEU A 549 23.16 13.32 -13.71
N ALA A 550 23.10 14.65 -13.75
CA ALA A 550 24.07 15.48 -14.47
C ALA A 550 25.35 15.74 -13.67
N ASP A 551 25.25 15.71 -12.32
CA ASP A 551 26.36 16.00 -11.39
C ASP A 551 27.14 14.72 -10.99
N GLY A 552 26.64 13.51 -11.26
CA GLY A 552 27.24 12.21 -10.93
C GLY A 552 27.73 11.49 -12.15
#